data_67ea0ea696b3c837864de6a3d5241e19
#
_entry.id   67ea0ea696b3c837864de6a3d5241e19
#
_cell.length_a   1.000
_cell.length_b   1.000
_cell.length_c   1.000
_cell.angle_alpha   90.00
_cell.angle_beta   90.00
_cell.angle_gamma   90.00
#
_symmetry.space_group_name_H-M   'P 1'
#
loop_
_entity.id
_entity.type
_entity.pdbx_description
1 polymer ?
#
loop_
_entity_poly.entity_id
_entity_poly.type
_entity_poly.pdbx_seq_one_letter_code
_entity_poly.pdbx_strand_id
1 'polypeptide(L)'
;VNIFKISPLIRITLLCLYIALTVPLPFLADFTDAPVPSWLLWMGIALGAIALYAALSERVILDEDKIQVAYPNWVPSFFRQGWSLSWQEINNLKMRTTGQGGMVYYLTSPTAEKAYLLPMRVAGFNRMVNLVSEKTGIDTFDIRPLAQPWMYLILFIFTMFLWLIDGWTIWTATHLSI
;
A
#
# COMPACT_ATOMS: atom_id res chain seq x y z
N VAL A 1 -0.97 23.92 -2.09
CA VAL A 1 -0.50 22.51 -2.24
C VAL A 1 -1.11 21.65 -1.15
N ASN A 2 -1.86 20.60 -1.52
CA ASN A 2 -2.41 19.62 -0.59
C ASN A 2 -1.69 18.28 -0.78
N ILE A 3 -1.20 17.68 0.32
CA ILE A 3 -0.46 16.42 0.29
C ILE A 3 -1.26 15.35 1.02
N PHE A 4 -1.60 14.27 0.32
CA PHE A 4 -2.29 13.10 0.86
C PHE A 4 -1.33 11.92 0.89
N LYS A 5 -1.12 11.36 2.07
CA LYS A 5 -0.26 10.18 2.29
C LYS A 5 -1.14 8.95 2.48
N ILE A 6 -0.57 7.77 2.28
CA ILE A 6 -1.24 6.52 2.64
C ILE A 6 -1.69 6.57 4.11
N SER A 7 -2.89 6.10 4.37
CA SER A 7 -3.46 6.07 5.73
C SER A 7 -2.50 5.37 6.71
N PRO A 8 -2.20 5.99 7.87
CA PRO A 8 -1.35 5.37 8.88
C PRO A 8 -1.85 4.00 9.33
N LEU A 9 -3.16 3.83 9.48
CA LEU A 9 -3.75 2.54 9.82
C LEU A 9 -3.40 1.47 8.79
N ILE A 10 -3.55 1.77 7.49
CA ILE A 10 -3.22 0.83 6.41
C ILE A 10 -1.73 0.48 6.44
N ARG A 11 -0.87 1.50 6.59
CA ARG A 11 0.58 1.31 6.63
C ARG A 11 1.01 0.41 7.80
N ILE A 12 0.54 0.73 9.01
CA ILE A 12 0.87 -0.04 10.22
C ILE A 12 0.35 -1.47 10.11
N THR A 13 -0.91 -1.65 9.70
CA THR A 13 -1.51 -2.98 9.56
C THR A 13 -0.73 -3.85 8.59
N LEU A 14 -0.38 -3.33 7.41
CA LEU A 14 0.34 -4.11 6.40
C LEU A 14 1.78 -4.43 6.81
N LEU A 15 2.47 -3.51 7.49
CA LEU A 15 3.80 -3.76 8.03
C LEU A 15 3.77 -4.79 9.16
N CYS A 16 2.82 -4.67 10.10
CA CYS A 16 2.64 -5.65 11.17
C CYS A 16 2.29 -7.05 10.63
N LEU A 17 1.41 -7.11 9.62
CA LEU A 17 1.06 -8.37 8.97
C LEU A 17 2.27 -8.99 8.26
N TYR A 18 3.06 -8.18 7.55
CA TYR A 18 4.29 -8.65 6.91
C TYR A 18 5.25 -9.27 7.92
N ILE A 19 5.48 -8.59 9.05
CA ILE A 19 6.35 -9.07 10.13
C ILE A 19 5.79 -10.38 10.70
N ALA A 20 4.49 -10.45 10.99
CA ALA A 20 3.84 -11.67 11.49
C ALA A 20 4.04 -12.87 10.54
N LEU A 21 3.87 -12.66 9.24
CA LEU A 21 3.99 -13.74 8.26
C LEU A 21 5.43 -14.18 7.98
N THR A 22 6.43 -13.36 8.30
CA THR A 22 7.82 -13.61 7.87
C THR A 22 8.78 -13.91 9.02
N VAL A 23 8.62 -13.28 10.18
CA VAL A 23 9.54 -13.44 11.32
C VAL A 23 9.62 -14.89 11.85
N PRO A 24 8.56 -15.70 11.90
CA PRO A 24 8.68 -17.09 12.31
C PRO A 24 9.52 -17.97 11.38
N LEU A 25 9.65 -17.60 10.10
CA LEU A 25 10.30 -18.45 9.09
C LEU A 25 11.75 -18.83 9.41
N PRO A 26 12.65 -17.91 9.82
CA PRO A 26 14.01 -18.29 10.19
C PRO A 26 14.06 -19.26 11.37
N PHE A 27 13.23 -19.09 12.38
CA PHE A 27 13.17 -19.97 13.54
C PHE A 27 12.65 -21.37 13.17
N LEU A 28 11.64 -21.45 12.30
CA LEU A 28 11.14 -22.72 11.79
C LEU A 28 12.17 -23.42 10.88
N ALA A 29 12.92 -22.66 10.09
CA ALA A 29 13.97 -23.22 9.25
C ALA A 29 15.07 -23.86 10.08
N ASP A 30 15.51 -23.22 11.17
CA ASP A 30 16.48 -23.77 12.10
C ASP A 30 15.91 -25.01 12.85
N PHE A 31 14.64 -24.98 13.25
CA PHE A 31 13.98 -26.10 13.93
C PHE A 31 13.79 -27.35 13.04
N THR A 32 13.58 -27.16 11.74
CA THR A 32 13.34 -28.26 10.78
C THR A 32 14.59 -28.68 10.02
N ASP A 33 15.79 -28.17 10.39
CA ASP A 33 17.03 -28.38 9.67
C ASP A 33 16.91 -28.10 8.16
N ALA A 34 16.19 -27.04 7.81
CA ALA A 34 15.95 -26.67 6.42
C ALA A 34 17.26 -26.37 5.69
N PRO A 35 17.40 -26.70 4.39
CA PRO A 35 18.63 -26.48 3.63
C PRO A 35 18.94 -25.01 3.33
N VAL A 36 18.14 -24.08 3.88
CA VAL A 36 18.27 -22.63 3.69
C VAL A 36 18.81 -22.02 4.98
N PRO A 37 19.96 -21.33 4.95
CA PRO A 37 20.53 -20.72 6.14
C PRO A 37 19.65 -19.58 6.64
N SER A 38 19.41 -19.52 7.95
CA SER A 38 18.53 -18.53 8.58
C SER A 38 18.96 -17.07 8.34
N TRP A 39 20.27 -16.81 8.20
CA TRP A 39 20.75 -15.47 7.88
C TRP A 39 20.27 -14.96 6.51
N LEU A 40 20.11 -15.86 5.52
CA LEU A 40 19.59 -15.52 4.20
C LEU A 40 18.10 -15.14 4.29
N LEU A 41 17.33 -15.86 5.12
CA LEU A 41 15.93 -15.53 5.39
C LEU A 41 15.81 -14.17 6.07
N TRP A 42 16.63 -13.88 7.08
CA TRP A 42 16.65 -12.56 7.73
C TRP A 42 16.97 -11.43 6.76
N MET A 43 17.94 -11.64 5.87
CA MET A 43 18.28 -10.66 4.85
C MET A 43 17.12 -10.45 3.88
N GLY A 44 16.46 -11.52 3.44
CA GLY A 44 15.26 -11.44 2.59
C GLY A 44 14.11 -10.70 3.26
N ILE A 45 13.86 -10.97 4.55
CA ILE A 45 12.84 -10.29 5.35
C ILE A 45 13.15 -8.80 5.47
N ALA A 46 14.41 -8.43 5.73
CA ALA A 46 14.79 -7.02 5.81
C ALA A 46 14.61 -6.28 4.48
N LEU A 47 15.05 -6.88 3.38
CA LEU A 47 14.87 -6.32 2.03
C LEU A 47 13.39 -6.20 1.66
N GLY A 48 12.60 -7.22 1.96
CA GLY A 48 11.15 -7.19 1.73
C GLY A 48 10.43 -6.13 2.57
N ALA A 49 10.84 -5.93 3.82
CA ALA A 49 10.31 -4.87 4.68
C ALA A 49 10.61 -3.47 4.11
N ILE A 50 11.84 -3.25 3.63
CA ILE A 50 12.24 -1.99 2.97
C ILE A 50 11.42 -1.77 1.70
N ALA A 51 11.27 -2.80 0.87
CA ALA A 51 10.48 -2.73 -0.35
C ALA A 51 9.00 -2.44 -0.08
N LEU A 52 8.41 -3.11 0.92
CA LEU A 52 7.03 -2.84 1.34
C LEU A 52 6.87 -1.42 1.89
N TYR A 53 7.80 -0.96 2.73
CA TYR A 53 7.77 0.40 3.25
C TYR A 53 7.91 1.44 2.13
N ALA A 54 8.77 1.19 1.14
CA ALA A 54 8.90 2.03 -0.04
C ALA A 54 7.58 2.11 -0.83
N ALA A 55 6.93 0.96 -1.07
CA ALA A 55 5.63 0.91 -1.75
C ALA A 55 4.52 1.65 -0.98
N LEU A 56 4.55 1.59 0.35
CA LEU A 56 3.61 2.28 1.24
C LEU A 56 3.97 3.75 1.50
N SER A 57 5.02 4.27 0.88
CA SER A 57 5.45 5.68 0.99
C SER A 57 4.90 6.57 -0.12
N GLU A 58 3.97 6.06 -0.91
CA GLU A 58 3.24 6.80 -1.93
C GLU A 58 2.52 8.01 -1.33
N ARG A 59 2.52 9.11 -2.06
CA ARG A 59 1.81 10.34 -1.71
C ARG A 59 1.20 10.97 -2.95
N VAL A 60 0.02 11.54 -2.78
CA VAL A 60 -0.66 12.35 -3.81
C VAL A 60 -0.49 13.81 -3.44
N ILE A 61 -0.03 14.59 -4.39
CA ILE A 61 0.18 16.03 -4.25
C ILE A 61 -0.78 16.71 -5.23
N LEU A 62 -1.67 17.54 -4.68
CA LEU A 62 -2.57 18.38 -5.46
C LEU A 62 -2.03 19.81 -5.39
N ASP A 63 -1.62 20.32 -6.53
CA ASP A 63 -1.17 21.70 -6.71
C ASP A 63 -2.23 22.54 -7.44
N GLU A 64 -1.94 23.80 -7.68
CA GLU A 64 -2.84 24.69 -8.43
C GLU A 64 -3.03 24.22 -9.87
N ASP A 65 -1.98 23.70 -10.50
CA ASP A 65 -1.93 23.37 -11.92
C ASP A 65 -2.05 21.86 -12.23
N LYS A 66 -1.78 21.00 -11.25
CA LYS A 66 -1.63 19.56 -11.49
C LYS A 66 -1.95 18.67 -10.30
N ILE A 67 -2.24 17.41 -10.62
CA ILE A 67 -2.20 16.28 -9.69
C ILE A 67 -0.93 15.47 -9.94
N GLN A 68 -0.26 15.06 -8.87
CA GLN A 68 0.96 14.28 -8.96
C GLN A 68 0.96 13.15 -7.93
N VAL A 69 1.32 11.96 -8.37
CA VAL A 69 1.68 10.85 -7.49
C VAL A 69 3.19 10.78 -7.40
N ALA A 70 3.72 10.83 -6.19
CA ALA A 70 5.16 10.87 -5.95
C ALA A 70 5.57 9.93 -4.82
N TYR A 71 6.81 9.49 -4.87
CA TYR A 71 7.49 8.73 -3.84
C TYR A 71 8.63 9.57 -3.24
N PRO A 72 9.07 9.29 -1.99
CA PRO A 72 10.24 9.93 -1.42
C PRO A 72 11.50 9.68 -2.26
N ASN A 73 12.48 10.60 -2.21
CA ASN A 73 13.71 10.54 -3.02
C ASN A 73 14.58 9.30 -2.77
N TRP A 74 14.43 8.64 -1.62
CA TRP A 74 15.15 7.40 -1.30
C TRP A 74 14.57 6.16 -2.01
N VAL A 75 13.34 6.25 -2.56
CA VAL A 75 12.72 5.16 -3.34
C VAL A 75 13.24 5.23 -4.77
N PRO A 76 13.96 4.19 -5.26
CA PRO A 76 14.48 4.20 -6.61
C PRO A 76 13.37 4.23 -7.67
N SER A 77 13.56 5.00 -8.73
CA SER A 77 12.60 5.15 -9.81
C SER A 77 12.31 3.86 -10.61
N PHE A 78 13.27 2.92 -10.60
CA PHE A 78 13.05 1.60 -11.21
C PHE A 78 12.10 0.71 -10.40
N PHE A 79 11.98 0.95 -9.10
CA PHE A 79 11.08 0.18 -8.22
C PHE A 79 9.65 0.73 -8.24
N ARG A 80 9.50 2.05 -8.11
CA ARG A 80 8.21 2.76 -8.17
C ARG A 80 8.37 4.10 -8.87
N GLN A 81 7.60 4.28 -9.90
CA GLN A 81 7.57 5.52 -10.68
C GLN A 81 6.30 6.29 -10.39
N GLY A 82 6.44 7.56 -10.00
CA GLY A 82 5.32 8.48 -9.88
C GLY A 82 4.87 8.98 -11.26
N TRP A 83 3.75 9.70 -11.26
CA TRP A 83 3.22 10.35 -12.45
C TRP A 83 2.70 11.74 -12.10
N SER A 84 2.59 12.58 -13.10
CA SER A 84 2.06 13.95 -12.99
C SER A 84 1.13 14.23 -14.18
N LEU A 85 -0.01 14.87 -13.90
CA LEU A 85 -1.01 15.22 -14.90
C LEU A 85 -1.57 16.60 -14.59
N SER A 86 -1.60 17.49 -15.61
CA SER A 86 -2.22 18.80 -15.49
C SER A 86 -3.74 18.67 -15.38
N TRP A 87 -4.39 19.58 -14.63
CA TRP A 87 -5.85 19.59 -14.52
C TRP A 87 -6.54 19.75 -15.89
N GLN A 88 -5.94 20.49 -16.80
CA GLN A 88 -6.46 20.73 -18.15
C GLN A 88 -6.40 19.49 -19.05
N GLU A 89 -5.51 18.55 -18.73
CA GLU A 89 -5.36 17.28 -19.46
C GLU A 89 -6.31 16.19 -18.96
N ILE A 90 -7.01 16.41 -17.87
CA ILE A 90 -7.94 15.44 -17.30
C ILE A 90 -9.31 15.61 -17.96
N ASN A 91 -9.69 14.63 -18.75
CA ASN A 91 -10.97 14.66 -19.46
C ASN A 91 -12.07 13.86 -18.76
N ASN A 92 -11.71 12.77 -18.10
CA ASN A 92 -12.69 11.90 -17.47
C ASN A 92 -12.05 11.05 -16.35
N LEU A 93 -12.91 10.61 -15.44
CA LEU A 93 -12.58 9.66 -14.40
C LEU A 93 -13.34 8.37 -14.68
N LYS A 94 -12.63 7.32 -15.11
CA LYS A 94 -13.21 6.03 -15.47
C LYS A 94 -13.06 5.03 -14.33
N MET A 95 -14.17 4.40 -13.98
CA MET A 95 -14.19 3.26 -13.08
C MET A 95 -13.92 1.97 -13.86
N ARG A 96 -13.11 1.10 -13.27
CA ARG A 96 -12.94 -0.30 -13.74
C ARG A 96 -13.06 -1.25 -12.56
N THR A 97 -13.69 -2.38 -12.81
CA THR A 97 -13.75 -3.48 -11.85
C THR A 97 -12.49 -4.34 -11.98
N THR A 98 -11.85 -4.65 -10.86
CA THR A 98 -10.75 -5.61 -10.82
C THR A 98 -11.28 -7.04 -10.89
N GLY A 99 -10.44 -7.99 -11.31
CA GLY A 99 -10.81 -9.42 -11.35
C GLY A 99 -11.24 -10.04 -10.02
N GLN A 100 -10.97 -9.33 -8.90
CA GLN A 100 -11.37 -9.72 -7.54
C GLN A 100 -12.61 -8.95 -7.05
N GLY A 101 -13.35 -8.28 -7.95
CA GLY A 101 -14.56 -7.52 -7.61
C GLY A 101 -14.31 -6.15 -6.96
N GLY A 102 -13.07 -5.71 -6.85
CA GLY A 102 -12.74 -4.35 -6.39
C GLY A 102 -12.97 -3.31 -7.48
N MET A 103 -13.25 -2.07 -7.08
CA MET A 103 -13.38 -0.93 -7.99
C MET A 103 -12.11 -0.09 -7.94
N VAL A 104 -11.61 0.31 -9.10
CA VAL A 104 -10.46 1.21 -9.26
C VAL A 104 -10.83 2.34 -10.22
N TYR A 105 -10.29 3.51 -9.98
CA TYR A 105 -10.56 4.71 -10.77
C TYR A 105 -9.30 5.17 -11.48
N TYR A 106 -9.47 5.55 -12.74
CA TYR A 106 -8.39 6.03 -13.60
C TYR A 106 -8.73 7.42 -14.14
N LEU A 107 -7.77 8.32 -14.03
CA LEU A 107 -7.80 9.59 -14.74
C LEU A 107 -7.36 9.33 -16.18
N THR A 108 -8.14 9.80 -17.14
CA THR A 108 -7.84 9.66 -18.56
C THR A 108 -7.58 11.03 -19.19
N SER A 109 -6.57 11.07 -20.06
CA SER A 109 -6.22 12.24 -20.86
C SER A 109 -6.47 11.95 -22.34
N PRO A 110 -7.01 12.90 -23.13
CA PRO A 110 -7.23 12.71 -24.55
C PRO A 110 -5.92 12.69 -25.34
N THR A 111 -4.88 13.33 -24.81
CA THR A 111 -3.56 13.43 -25.45
C THR A 111 -2.63 12.27 -25.09
N ALA A 112 -2.91 11.56 -24.01
CA ALA A 112 -2.13 10.41 -23.58
C ALA A 112 -2.97 9.14 -23.72
N GLU A 113 -2.49 8.16 -24.48
CA GLU A 113 -3.07 6.81 -24.53
C GLU A 113 -2.98 6.08 -23.17
N LYS A 114 -2.57 6.77 -22.12
CA LYS A 114 -2.33 6.22 -20.80
C LYS A 114 -3.45 6.62 -19.84
N ALA A 115 -3.89 5.65 -19.06
CA ALA A 115 -4.78 5.85 -17.93
C ALA A 115 -3.96 5.88 -16.63
N TYR A 116 -4.19 6.87 -15.80
CA TYR A 116 -3.47 7.09 -14.54
C TYR A 116 -4.32 6.64 -13.37
N LEU A 117 -3.83 5.64 -12.62
CA LEU A 117 -4.55 5.11 -11.45
C LEU A 117 -4.61 6.15 -10.34
N LEU A 118 -5.83 6.43 -9.86
CA LEU A 118 -6.05 7.28 -8.69
C LEU A 118 -5.78 6.49 -7.40
N PRO A 119 -4.82 6.89 -6.56
CA PRO A 119 -4.53 6.19 -5.32
C PRO A 119 -5.68 6.29 -4.32
N MET A 120 -6.25 5.15 -3.93
CA MET A 120 -7.45 5.08 -3.08
C MET A 120 -7.14 4.82 -1.59
N ARG A 121 -5.88 4.50 -1.26
CA ARG A 121 -5.44 4.17 0.10
C ARG A 121 -4.94 5.37 0.90
N VAL A 122 -5.15 6.57 0.40
CA VAL A 122 -4.69 7.80 1.05
C VAL A 122 -5.61 8.21 2.19
N ALA A 123 -5.05 8.79 3.23
CA ALA A 123 -5.82 9.41 4.29
C ALA A 123 -6.54 10.65 3.75
N GLY A 124 -7.84 10.77 4.05
CA GLY A 124 -8.66 11.87 3.53
C GLY A 124 -9.05 11.71 2.06
N PHE A 125 -9.22 10.49 1.57
CA PHE A 125 -9.59 10.18 0.18
C PHE A 125 -10.79 11.01 -0.31
N ASN A 126 -11.87 11.11 0.49
CA ASN A 126 -13.07 11.91 0.09
C ASN A 126 -12.70 13.39 -0.12
N ARG A 127 -11.86 13.97 0.74
CA ARG A 127 -11.38 15.35 0.57
C ARG A 127 -10.54 15.48 -0.69
N MET A 128 -9.69 14.51 -0.99
CA MET A 128 -8.89 14.48 -2.21
C MET A 128 -9.80 14.46 -3.46
N VAL A 129 -10.81 13.59 -3.48
CA VAL A 129 -11.76 13.46 -4.59
C VAL A 129 -12.56 14.73 -4.80
N ASN A 130 -13.02 15.37 -3.71
CA ASN A 130 -13.74 16.65 -3.80
C ASN A 130 -12.86 17.74 -4.44
N LEU A 131 -11.58 17.83 -4.06
CA LEU A 131 -10.65 18.78 -4.67
C LEU A 131 -10.40 18.48 -6.15
N VAL A 132 -10.34 17.19 -6.53
CA VAL A 132 -10.27 16.80 -7.96
C VAL A 132 -11.51 17.24 -8.71
N SER A 133 -12.71 17.05 -8.13
CA SER A 133 -13.98 17.51 -8.71
C SER A 133 -14.02 19.02 -8.88
N GLU A 134 -13.62 19.77 -7.86
CA GLU A 134 -13.56 21.25 -7.92
C GLU A 134 -12.61 21.75 -9.02
N LYS A 135 -11.47 21.09 -9.23
CA LYS A 135 -10.46 21.48 -10.21
C LYS A 135 -10.78 21.06 -11.64
N THR A 136 -11.50 19.96 -11.83
CA THR A 136 -11.78 19.37 -13.15
C THR A 136 -13.23 19.57 -13.61
N GLY A 137 -14.15 19.88 -12.69
CA GLY A 137 -15.59 19.92 -12.96
C GLY A 137 -16.22 18.54 -13.17
N ILE A 138 -15.48 17.45 -12.96
CA ILE A 138 -15.99 16.08 -13.11
C ILE A 138 -16.84 15.72 -11.89
N ASP A 139 -18.03 15.15 -12.13
CA ASP A 139 -18.84 14.59 -11.05
C ASP A 139 -18.18 13.38 -10.42
N THR A 140 -17.97 13.45 -9.12
CA THR A 140 -17.30 12.41 -8.33
C THR A 140 -18.20 11.82 -7.24
N PHE A 141 -19.51 12.05 -7.32
CA PHE A 141 -20.48 11.66 -6.29
C PHE A 141 -20.48 10.14 -6.01
N ASP A 142 -20.26 9.33 -7.04
CA ASP A 142 -20.23 7.86 -6.94
C ASP A 142 -18.87 7.27 -6.57
N ILE A 143 -17.85 8.11 -6.33
CA ILE A 143 -16.51 7.64 -6.03
C ILE A 143 -16.38 7.30 -4.55
N ARG A 144 -16.10 6.03 -4.27
CA ARG A 144 -15.89 5.52 -2.92
C ARG A 144 -14.50 4.89 -2.77
N PRO A 145 -13.89 4.93 -1.57
CA PRO A 145 -12.63 4.26 -1.33
C PRO A 145 -12.77 2.75 -1.53
N LEU A 146 -11.73 2.12 -2.09
CA LEU A 146 -11.68 0.68 -2.37
C LEU A 146 -11.91 -0.18 -1.11
N ALA A 147 -11.40 0.27 0.02
CA ALA A 147 -11.54 -0.40 1.29
C ALA A 147 -11.88 0.63 2.37
N GLN A 148 -12.91 0.32 3.14
CA GLN A 148 -13.28 1.18 4.26
C GLN A 148 -12.29 1.00 5.42
N PRO A 149 -12.01 2.03 6.24
CA PRO A 149 -11.05 1.95 7.34
C PRO A 149 -11.28 0.78 8.32
N TRP A 150 -12.54 0.40 8.55
CA TRP A 150 -12.90 -0.70 9.43
C TRP A 150 -12.37 -2.07 8.95
N MET A 151 -12.22 -2.28 7.64
CA MET A 151 -11.65 -3.52 7.10
C MET A 151 -10.19 -3.67 7.52
N TYR A 152 -9.43 -2.57 7.50
CA TYR A 152 -8.04 -2.59 7.98
C TYR A 152 -7.94 -2.71 9.49
N LEU A 153 -8.92 -2.19 10.23
CA LEU A 153 -8.98 -2.39 11.68
C LEU A 153 -9.20 -3.87 12.03
N ILE A 154 -10.13 -4.54 11.34
CA ILE A 154 -10.34 -5.99 11.51
C ILE A 154 -9.07 -6.75 11.14
N LEU A 155 -8.45 -6.44 10.01
CA LEU A 155 -7.20 -7.07 9.61
C LEU A 155 -6.10 -6.86 10.65
N PHE A 156 -6.02 -5.68 11.26
CA PHE A 156 -5.09 -5.38 12.33
C PHE A 156 -5.34 -6.25 13.58
N ILE A 157 -6.59 -6.41 13.98
CA ILE A 157 -6.97 -7.28 15.10
C ILE A 157 -6.53 -8.74 14.82
N PHE A 158 -6.83 -9.26 13.63
CA PHE A 158 -6.37 -10.60 13.24
C PHE A 158 -4.84 -10.72 13.21
N THR A 159 -4.15 -9.66 12.79
CA THR A 159 -2.69 -9.60 12.84
C THR A 159 -2.16 -9.69 14.27
N MET A 160 -2.82 -9.07 15.24
CA MET A 160 -2.46 -9.18 16.66
C MET A 160 -2.64 -10.62 17.18
N PHE A 161 -3.71 -11.30 16.79
CA PHE A 161 -3.86 -12.73 17.11
C PHE A 161 -2.76 -13.59 16.48
N LEU A 162 -2.41 -13.30 15.23
CA LEU A 162 -1.31 -14.00 14.56
C LEU A 162 0.01 -13.82 15.31
N TRP A 163 0.31 -12.62 15.80
CA TRP A 163 1.50 -12.36 16.62
C TRP A 163 1.54 -13.20 17.92
N LEU A 164 0.39 -13.46 18.55
CA LEU A 164 0.33 -14.35 19.71
C LEU A 164 0.68 -15.80 19.33
N ILE A 165 0.17 -16.26 18.18
CA ILE A 165 0.49 -17.58 17.63
C ILE A 165 1.98 -17.66 17.27
N ASP A 166 2.53 -16.63 16.65
CA ASP A 166 3.95 -16.53 16.30
C ASP A 166 4.85 -16.60 17.54
N GLY A 167 4.48 -15.86 18.59
CA GLY A 167 5.17 -15.93 19.87
C GLY A 167 5.21 -17.34 20.45
N TRP A 168 4.10 -18.05 20.40
CA TRP A 168 4.02 -19.47 20.79
C TRP A 168 4.90 -20.35 19.90
N THR A 169 4.82 -20.18 18.57
CA THR A 169 5.59 -20.96 17.60
C THR A 169 7.09 -20.78 17.79
N ILE A 170 7.55 -19.54 17.94
CA ILE A 170 8.96 -19.21 18.17
C ILE A 170 9.43 -19.79 19.51
N TRP A 171 8.63 -19.62 20.56
CA TRP A 171 8.96 -20.18 21.88
C TRP A 171 9.12 -21.71 21.82
N THR A 172 8.19 -22.39 21.14
CA THR A 172 8.25 -23.84 20.95
C THR A 172 9.48 -24.27 20.15
N ALA A 173 9.76 -23.59 19.02
CA ALA A 173 10.90 -23.88 18.18
C ALA A 173 12.27 -23.70 18.91
N THR A 174 12.34 -22.71 19.80
CA THR A 174 13.59 -22.42 20.53
C THR A 174 13.80 -23.29 21.79
N HIS A 175 12.73 -23.83 22.39
CA HIS A 175 12.82 -24.57 23.65
C HIS A 175 12.67 -26.10 23.48
N LEU A 176 12.11 -26.56 22.36
CA LEU A 176 11.97 -28.01 22.09
C LEU A 176 13.04 -28.53 21.12
N SER A 177 13.93 -27.69 20.61
CA SER A 177 15.15 -28.14 19.89
C SER A 177 16.19 -28.64 20.89
N ILE A 178 15.97 -29.83 21.46
CA ILE A 178 16.96 -30.57 22.26
C ILE A 178 17.35 -31.82 21.50
#